data_4ea0964b3a4d56401149aa8b5445ebf7
#
_entry.id   4ea0964b3a4d56401149aa8b5445ebf7
#
_cell.length_a   1.000
_cell.length_b   1.000
_cell.length_c   1.000
_cell.angle_alpha   90.00
_cell.angle_beta   90.00
_cell.angle_gamma   90.00
#
_symmetry.space_group_name_H-M   'P 1'
#
loop_
_entity.id
_entity.type
_entity.pdbx_description
1 polymer ?
#
loop_
_entity_poly.entity_id
_entity_poly.type
_entity_poly.pdbx_seq_one_letter_code
_entity_poly.pdbx_strand_id
1 'polypeptide(L)'
;MFILHDILGKLKNEFVQSRKDDERAEWFIHTLLAIIIPFTSAKTSNLLRCLHHLFGFTDIRRKRYYTFMASPKLPWQALWQRVWKMIPNPLTNERLLLALDDYINPKTGEKIFGCANIFDHAAKQNQSRYPWAQNVVAVGLLKIVKDRWACLPLSYRFYHMKKSIEKMAGKSKIKFESKLDQAAQMITAIADVFSNTDIIVVSDSWFGNNGLWKPLNEKLGQRIHMISRLLQCKT
;
A
#
# COMPACT_ATOMS: atom_id res chain seq x y z
N MET A 1 24.64 -3.29 8.79
CA MET A 1 24.79 -2.31 7.69
C MET A 1 24.67 -2.97 6.31
N PHE A 2 25.25 -4.14 6.08
CA PHE A 2 25.22 -4.85 4.80
C PHE A 2 23.79 -5.24 4.31
N ILE A 3 22.90 -5.72 5.19
CA ILE A 3 21.53 -6.14 4.80
C ILE A 3 20.73 -4.97 4.22
N LEU A 4 20.83 -3.77 4.79
CA LEU A 4 20.16 -2.59 4.25
C LEU A 4 20.73 -2.19 2.88
N HIS A 5 22.03 -2.29 2.68
CA HIS A 5 22.68 -1.99 1.41
C HIS A 5 22.15 -2.93 0.30
N ASP A 6 22.05 -4.24 0.57
CA ASP A 6 21.58 -5.21 -0.40
C ASP A 6 20.09 -5.01 -0.79
N ILE A 7 19.25 -4.62 0.17
CA ILE A 7 17.85 -4.32 -0.09
C ILE A 7 17.72 -2.99 -0.86
N LEU A 8 18.36 -1.95 -0.37
CA LEU A 8 18.23 -0.59 -0.91
C LEU A 8 18.87 -0.46 -2.29
N GLY A 9 20.01 -1.12 -2.52
CA GLY A 9 20.65 -1.17 -3.83
C GLY A 9 19.75 -1.78 -4.90
N LYS A 10 19.06 -2.87 -4.57
CA LYS A 10 18.08 -3.50 -5.48
C LYS A 10 16.91 -2.57 -5.80
N LEU A 11 16.42 -1.80 -4.84
CA LEU A 11 15.35 -0.81 -5.08
C LEU A 11 15.84 0.36 -5.91
N LYS A 12 17.07 0.82 -5.71
CA LYS A 12 17.68 1.88 -6.51
C LYS A 12 17.73 1.52 -7.98
N ASN A 13 18.05 0.27 -8.31
CA ASN A 13 18.16 -0.24 -9.68
C ASN A 13 16.82 -0.26 -10.43
N GLU A 14 15.68 -0.10 -9.76
CA GLU A 14 14.38 0.00 -10.43
C GLU A 14 14.10 1.39 -11.04
N PHE A 15 14.95 2.37 -10.74
CA PHE A 15 14.86 3.69 -11.39
C PHE A 15 15.53 3.64 -12.77
N VAL A 16 14.90 4.31 -13.73
CA VAL A 16 15.48 4.44 -15.09
C VAL A 16 16.80 5.19 -15.00
N GLN A 17 17.81 4.75 -15.74
CA GLN A 17 19.16 5.36 -15.72
C GLN A 17 19.16 6.68 -16.50
N SER A 18 18.76 7.74 -15.85
CA SER A 18 18.95 9.12 -16.30
C SER A 18 19.47 9.94 -15.13
N ARG A 19 20.26 10.99 -15.38
CA ARG A 19 20.78 11.88 -14.32
C ARG A 19 19.70 12.36 -13.35
N LYS A 20 18.50 12.62 -13.85
CA LYS A 20 17.36 13.06 -13.03
C LYS A 20 16.78 11.91 -12.20
N ASP A 21 16.77 10.71 -12.74
CA ASP A 21 16.24 9.54 -12.03
C ASP A 21 17.26 9.01 -11.04
N ASP A 22 18.56 9.10 -11.30
CA ASP A 22 19.61 8.80 -10.32
C ASP A 22 19.46 9.67 -9.07
N GLU A 23 19.27 10.98 -9.24
CA GLU A 23 19.06 11.89 -8.13
C GLU A 23 17.76 11.57 -7.35
N ARG A 24 16.69 11.19 -8.04
CA ARG A 24 15.42 10.78 -7.42
C ARG A 24 15.56 9.43 -6.71
N ALA A 25 16.34 8.51 -7.25
CA ALA A 25 16.67 7.24 -6.62
C ALA A 25 17.42 7.45 -5.31
N GLU A 26 18.44 8.32 -5.30
CA GLU A 26 19.15 8.70 -4.07
C GLU A 26 18.20 9.29 -3.01
N TRP A 27 17.35 10.22 -3.40
CA TRP A 27 16.37 10.80 -2.46
C TRP A 27 15.38 9.76 -1.95
N PHE A 28 14.96 8.83 -2.80
CA PHE A 28 14.05 7.74 -2.42
C PHE A 28 14.70 6.85 -1.35
N ILE A 29 15.91 6.38 -1.61
CA ILE A 29 16.64 5.49 -0.72
C ILE A 29 16.90 6.16 0.63
N HIS A 30 17.39 7.40 0.64
CA HIS A 30 17.67 8.12 1.87
C HIS A 30 16.39 8.53 2.61
N THR A 31 15.28 8.74 1.90
CA THR A 31 13.96 8.91 2.53
C THR A 31 13.51 7.62 3.23
N LEU A 32 13.69 6.45 2.61
CA LEU A 32 13.42 5.16 3.27
C LEU A 32 14.29 4.97 4.51
N LEU A 33 15.59 5.26 4.42
CA LEU A 33 16.47 5.24 5.58
C LEU A 33 15.99 6.17 6.70
N ALA A 34 15.59 7.39 6.36
CA ALA A 34 15.05 8.35 7.32
C ALA A 34 13.74 7.87 7.99
N ILE A 35 12.94 7.06 7.30
CA ILE A 35 11.73 6.43 7.86
C ILE A 35 12.10 5.27 8.81
N ILE A 36 13.09 4.47 8.45
CA ILE A 36 13.52 3.30 9.23
C ILE A 36 14.25 3.73 10.50
N ILE A 37 15.02 4.82 10.43
CA ILE A 37 15.76 5.36 11.57
C ILE A 37 14.80 6.17 12.45
N PRO A 38 14.49 5.75 13.68
CA PRO A 38 13.42 6.34 14.49
C PRO A 38 13.80 7.64 15.20
N PHE A 39 14.56 8.52 14.56
CA PHE A 39 14.95 9.80 15.18
C PHE A 39 13.82 10.82 15.24
N THR A 40 12.81 10.69 14.37
CA THR A 40 11.71 11.65 14.31
C THR A 40 10.47 11.05 13.63
N SER A 41 9.34 11.74 13.73
CA SER A 41 8.13 11.32 13.01
C SER A 41 8.32 11.40 11.49
N ALA A 42 7.70 10.48 10.74
CA ALA A 42 7.78 10.39 9.28
C ALA A 42 6.99 11.50 8.53
N LYS A 43 6.94 12.72 9.11
CA LYS A 43 6.41 13.90 8.42
C LYS A 43 7.40 14.37 7.36
N THR A 44 6.91 14.75 6.18
CA THR A 44 7.74 15.16 5.04
C THR A 44 8.78 16.24 5.40
N SER A 45 8.42 17.19 6.27
CA SER A 45 9.36 18.21 6.74
C SER A 45 10.49 17.65 7.59
N ASN A 46 10.23 16.62 8.38
CA ASN A 46 11.23 15.96 9.21
C ASN A 46 12.13 15.05 8.36
N LEU A 47 11.55 14.34 7.40
CA LEU A 47 12.33 13.54 6.45
C LEU A 47 13.30 14.42 5.66
N LEU A 48 12.88 15.60 5.20
CA LEU A 48 13.77 16.56 4.56
C LEU A 48 14.91 17.01 5.49
N ARG A 49 14.63 17.28 6.77
CA ARG A 49 15.68 17.61 7.75
C ARG A 49 16.67 16.45 7.93
N CYS A 50 16.18 15.20 7.96
CA CYS A 50 17.08 14.04 8.00
C CYS A 50 17.97 13.99 6.74
N LEU A 51 17.41 14.24 5.55
CA LEU A 51 18.21 14.29 4.33
C LEU A 51 19.30 15.36 4.41
N HIS A 52 18.99 16.55 4.91
CA HIS A 52 19.96 17.64 5.03
C HIS A 52 21.04 17.36 6.09
N HIS A 53 20.62 16.98 7.30
CA HIS A 53 21.54 16.97 8.45
C HIS A 53 22.21 15.61 8.70
N LEU A 54 21.57 14.50 8.30
CA LEU A 54 22.15 13.16 8.50
C LEU A 54 22.85 12.64 7.24
N PHE A 55 22.32 12.97 6.06
CA PHE A 55 22.82 12.44 4.79
C PHE A 55 23.50 13.47 3.91
N GLY A 56 23.58 14.73 4.32
CA GLY A 56 24.37 15.78 3.64
C GLY A 56 23.73 16.33 2.36
N PHE A 57 22.44 16.06 2.09
CA PHE A 57 21.76 16.58 0.90
C PHE A 57 21.30 18.04 1.05
N THR A 58 22.21 18.95 1.32
CA THR A 58 21.92 20.35 1.63
C THR A 58 21.30 21.14 0.49
N ASP A 59 21.52 20.70 -0.76
CA ASP A 59 21.05 21.39 -1.97
C ASP A 59 19.55 21.10 -2.28
N ILE A 60 18.92 20.18 -1.57
CA ILE A 60 17.51 19.85 -1.81
C ILE A 60 16.62 20.94 -1.24
N ARG A 61 16.10 21.81 -2.11
CA ARG A 61 15.12 22.82 -1.72
C ARG A 61 13.80 22.20 -1.29
N ARG A 62 13.15 22.74 -0.27
CA ARG A 62 11.86 22.27 0.28
C ARG A 62 10.82 22.01 -0.81
N LYS A 63 10.57 22.96 -1.72
CA LYS A 63 9.60 22.83 -2.82
C LYS A 63 9.91 21.61 -3.70
N ARG A 64 11.19 21.40 -4.04
CA ARG A 64 11.65 20.29 -4.88
C ARG A 64 11.42 18.94 -4.23
N TYR A 65 11.72 18.82 -2.93
CA TYR A 65 11.49 17.59 -2.17
C TYR A 65 10.00 17.25 -2.03
N TYR A 66 9.17 18.26 -1.72
CA TYR A 66 7.72 18.04 -1.64
C TYR A 66 7.13 17.61 -2.99
N THR A 67 7.60 18.20 -4.10
CA THR A 67 7.20 17.76 -5.45
C THR A 67 7.66 16.35 -5.76
N PHE A 68 8.84 15.94 -5.29
CA PHE A 68 9.33 14.57 -5.40
C PHE A 68 8.43 13.61 -4.61
N MET A 69 8.15 13.89 -3.34
CA MET A 69 7.27 13.06 -2.49
C MET A 69 5.85 12.91 -3.03
N ALA A 70 5.34 13.92 -3.72
CA ALA A 70 4.02 13.91 -4.36
C ALA A 70 4.03 13.37 -5.80
N SER A 71 5.18 12.89 -6.30
CA SER A 71 5.33 12.54 -7.71
C SER A 71 4.65 11.20 -8.04
N PRO A 72 3.70 11.15 -8.98
CA PRO A 72 3.15 9.89 -9.49
C PRO A 72 4.11 9.16 -10.44
N LYS A 73 5.24 9.80 -10.81
CA LYS A 73 6.21 9.29 -11.80
C LYS A 73 7.30 8.42 -11.19
N LEU A 74 7.25 8.11 -9.90
CA LEU A 74 8.13 7.11 -9.31
C LEU A 74 7.74 5.72 -9.85
N PRO A 75 8.70 4.80 -10.02
CA PRO A 75 8.44 3.48 -10.59
C PRO A 75 7.77 2.54 -9.57
N TRP A 76 6.62 2.96 -9.02
CA TRP A 76 5.95 2.28 -7.92
C TRP A 76 5.68 0.79 -8.19
N GLN A 77 5.27 0.46 -9.42
CA GLN A 77 4.99 -0.93 -9.77
C GLN A 77 6.26 -1.79 -9.74
N ALA A 78 7.36 -1.30 -10.31
CA ALA A 78 8.65 -1.99 -10.30
C ALA A 78 9.19 -2.13 -8.86
N LEU A 79 9.09 -1.07 -8.06
CA LEU A 79 9.48 -1.08 -6.65
C LEU A 79 8.70 -2.13 -5.84
N TRP A 80 7.37 -2.19 -5.99
CA TRP A 80 6.55 -3.22 -5.34
C TRP A 80 6.92 -4.63 -5.78
N GLN A 81 7.04 -4.87 -7.08
CA GLN A 81 7.46 -6.17 -7.61
C GLN A 81 8.84 -6.58 -7.09
N ARG A 82 9.77 -5.63 -6.98
CA ARG A 82 11.09 -5.89 -6.39
C ARG A 82 10.99 -6.27 -4.92
N VAL A 83 10.20 -5.55 -4.12
CA VAL A 83 9.96 -5.87 -2.71
C VAL A 83 9.39 -7.28 -2.57
N TRP A 84 8.37 -7.65 -3.35
CA TRP A 84 7.77 -8.99 -3.29
C TRP A 84 8.76 -10.10 -3.60
N LYS A 85 9.62 -9.91 -4.63
CA LYS A 85 10.68 -10.87 -4.99
C LYS A 85 11.79 -10.99 -3.93
N MET A 86 11.93 -10.01 -3.05
CA MET A 86 12.93 -10.05 -1.96
C MET A 86 12.41 -10.71 -0.68
N ILE A 87 11.13 -11.02 -0.58
CA ILE A 87 10.56 -11.68 0.61
C ILE A 87 11.11 -13.11 0.68
N PRO A 88 11.85 -13.46 1.74
CA PRO A 88 12.38 -14.81 1.89
C PRO A 88 11.24 -15.79 2.22
N ASN A 89 11.21 -16.92 1.52
CA ASN A 89 10.25 -18.00 1.76
C ASN A 89 8.80 -17.50 1.89
N PRO A 90 8.21 -16.86 0.86
CA PRO A 90 6.89 -16.24 0.99
C PRO A 90 5.76 -17.24 1.19
N LEU A 91 6.00 -18.52 0.87
CA LEU A 91 4.98 -19.56 0.89
C LEU A 91 4.79 -20.16 2.28
N THR A 92 3.58 -20.61 2.58
CA THR A 92 3.22 -21.42 3.72
C THR A 92 2.47 -22.65 3.18
N ASN A 93 2.99 -23.87 3.43
CA ASN A 93 2.49 -25.11 2.85
C ASN A 93 2.29 -25.00 1.32
N GLU A 94 3.34 -24.54 0.63
CA GLU A 94 3.41 -24.37 -0.84
C GLU A 94 2.39 -23.37 -1.41
N ARG A 95 1.68 -22.63 -0.57
CA ARG A 95 0.65 -21.65 -0.96
C ARG A 95 1.00 -20.24 -0.50
N LEU A 96 0.54 -19.26 -1.26
CA LEU A 96 0.62 -17.86 -0.87
C LEU A 96 -0.63 -17.50 -0.04
N LEU A 97 -0.47 -17.22 1.24
CA LEU A 97 -1.58 -16.82 2.11
C LEU A 97 -1.66 -15.28 2.14
N LEU A 98 -2.77 -14.74 1.67
CA LEU A 98 -3.02 -13.30 1.65
C LEU A 98 -4.14 -12.93 2.61
N ALA A 99 -3.95 -11.85 3.37
CA ALA A 99 -5.02 -11.17 4.09
C ALA A 99 -5.48 -9.96 3.29
N LEU A 100 -6.78 -9.77 3.20
CA LEU A 100 -7.41 -8.61 2.58
C LEU A 100 -8.33 -7.93 3.59
N ASP A 101 -8.10 -6.64 3.80
CA ASP A 101 -8.93 -5.81 4.67
C ASP A 101 -8.88 -4.34 4.25
N ASP A 102 -9.79 -3.52 4.77
CA ASP A 102 -9.69 -2.07 4.66
C ASP A 102 -9.67 -1.41 6.03
N TYR A 103 -9.00 -0.27 6.09
CA TYR A 103 -8.94 0.49 7.33
C TYR A 103 -9.12 1.99 7.10
N ILE A 104 -9.61 2.64 8.14
CA ILE A 104 -9.83 4.07 8.17
C ILE A 104 -8.63 4.73 8.83
N ASN A 105 -8.03 5.70 8.13
CA ASN A 105 -6.88 6.46 8.60
C ASN A 105 -7.30 7.92 8.88
N PRO A 106 -7.66 8.27 10.13
CA PRO A 106 -8.08 9.62 10.50
C PRO A 106 -6.99 10.66 10.20
N LYS A 107 -7.42 11.85 9.78
CA LYS A 107 -6.56 12.97 9.44
C LYS A 107 -7.07 14.26 10.11
N THR A 108 -6.14 15.15 10.42
CA THR A 108 -6.45 16.47 11.00
C THR A 108 -6.41 17.60 9.97
N GLY A 109 -5.79 17.38 8.82
CA GLY A 109 -5.65 18.41 7.78
C GLY A 109 -6.85 18.46 6.85
N GLU A 110 -7.54 19.58 6.78
CA GLU A 110 -8.73 19.78 5.94
C GLU A 110 -8.48 19.66 4.43
N LYS A 111 -7.26 19.97 3.97
CA LYS A 111 -6.87 19.97 2.54
C LYS A 111 -6.16 18.69 2.10
N ILE A 112 -6.23 17.62 2.87
CA ILE A 112 -5.61 16.34 2.49
C ILE A 112 -6.45 15.70 1.38
N PHE A 113 -5.80 15.38 0.27
CA PHE A 113 -6.44 14.76 -0.88
C PHE A 113 -7.02 13.38 -0.51
N GLY A 114 -8.24 13.11 -1.00
CA GLY A 114 -8.91 11.83 -0.80
C GLY A 114 -9.51 11.60 0.58
N CYS A 115 -9.46 12.60 1.47
CA CYS A 115 -10.19 12.54 2.73
C CYS A 115 -11.67 12.84 2.54
N ALA A 116 -12.46 12.21 3.38
CA ALA A 116 -13.90 12.43 3.51
C ALA A 116 -14.34 12.08 4.94
N ASN A 117 -15.56 12.46 5.32
CA ASN A 117 -16.19 11.92 6.52
C ASN A 117 -16.66 10.49 6.23
N ILE A 118 -16.00 9.50 6.82
CA ILE A 118 -16.20 8.08 6.56
C ILE A 118 -16.76 7.42 7.80
N PHE A 119 -17.80 6.59 7.64
CA PHE A 119 -18.36 5.86 8.77
C PHE A 119 -17.35 4.82 9.28
N ASP A 120 -17.05 4.90 10.57
CA ASP A 120 -16.13 4.00 11.26
C ASP A 120 -16.90 3.04 12.17
N HIS A 121 -17.01 1.78 11.74
CA HIS A 121 -17.64 0.70 12.50
C HIS A 121 -16.90 0.38 13.79
N ALA A 122 -15.59 0.65 13.86
CA ALA A 122 -14.72 0.36 15.00
C ALA A 122 -14.57 1.53 15.96
N ALA A 123 -15.27 2.66 15.73
CA ALA A 123 -15.19 3.85 16.57
C ALA A 123 -15.60 3.54 18.01
N LYS A 124 -14.71 3.87 18.95
CA LYS A 124 -14.96 3.76 20.38
C LYS A 124 -15.96 4.83 20.86
N GLN A 125 -16.54 4.65 22.05
CA GLN A 125 -17.56 5.56 22.62
C GLN A 125 -17.18 7.04 22.59
N ASN A 126 -15.88 7.36 22.73
CA ASN A 126 -15.37 8.74 22.77
C ASN A 126 -14.79 9.22 21.42
N GLN A 127 -15.06 8.51 20.34
CA GLN A 127 -14.58 8.84 19.00
C GLN A 127 -15.73 9.14 18.06
N SER A 128 -15.50 10.04 17.10
CA SER A 128 -16.48 10.30 16.05
C SER A 128 -16.71 9.05 15.21
N ARG A 129 -17.98 8.71 14.99
CA ARG A 129 -18.38 7.66 14.04
C ARG A 129 -18.17 8.06 12.57
N TYR A 130 -17.89 9.32 12.29
CA TYR A 130 -17.64 9.86 10.98
C TYR A 130 -16.37 10.72 10.98
N PRO A 131 -15.19 10.14 11.27
CA PRO A 131 -13.95 10.90 11.26
C PRO A 131 -13.64 11.43 9.86
N TRP A 132 -12.98 12.58 9.79
CA TRP A 132 -12.33 13.06 8.57
C TRP A 132 -11.12 12.16 8.31
N ALA A 133 -11.18 11.32 7.28
CA ALA A 133 -10.24 10.24 7.11
C ALA A 133 -10.01 9.87 5.64
N GLN A 134 -8.92 9.15 5.39
CA GLN A 134 -8.71 8.35 4.19
C GLN A 134 -9.11 6.90 4.48
N ASN A 135 -9.77 6.24 3.55
CA ASN A 135 -9.97 4.79 3.59
C ASN A 135 -8.90 4.11 2.72
N VAL A 136 -8.34 3.03 3.20
CA VAL A 136 -7.25 2.30 2.55
C VAL A 136 -7.62 0.83 2.48
N VAL A 137 -7.64 0.28 1.27
CA VAL A 137 -7.73 -1.16 1.02
C VAL A 137 -6.31 -1.71 1.02
N ALA A 138 -6.05 -2.76 1.77
CA ALA A 138 -4.72 -3.35 1.92
C ALA A 138 -4.72 -4.86 1.70
N VAL A 139 -3.66 -5.35 1.08
CA VAL A 139 -3.35 -6.77 0.94
C VAL A 139 -2.03 -7.04 1.64
N GLY A 140 -2.01 -8.02 2.52
CA GLY A 140 -0.82 -8.45 3.26
C GLY A 140 -0.53 -9.93 3.09
N LEU A 141 0.73 -10.32 3.21
CA LEU A 141 1.18 -11.70 3.28
C LEU A 141 1.06 -12.20 4.71
N LEU A 142 0.31 -13.28 4.90
CA LEU A 142 0.24 -13.99 6.18
C LEU A 142 1.37 -15.00 6.26
N LYS A 143 2.14 -14.94 7.32
CA LYS A 143 3.28 -15.81 7.55
C LYS A 143 3.43 -16.15 9.02
N ILE A 144 3.87 -17.36 9.33
CA ILE A 144 4.28 -17.73 10.69
C ILE A 144 5.73 -17.29 10.87
N VAL A 145 5.97 -16.42 11.85
CA VAL A 145 7.28 -15.92 12.24
C VAL A 145 7.44 -16.15 13.75
N LYS A 146 8.43 -16.94 14.16
CA LYS A 146 8.64 -17.28 15.58
C LYS A 146 7.35 -17.77 16.26
N ASP A 147 6.69 -18.76 15.64
CA ASP A 147 5.45 -19.40 16.10
C ASP A 147 4.25 -18.46 16.29
N ARG A 148 4.28 -17.31 15.67
CA ARG A 148 3.18 -16.34 15.66
C ARG A 148 2.82 -15.93 14.23
N TRP A 149 1.53 -15.74 13.99
CA TRP A 149 1.07 -15.16 12.75
C TRP A 149 1.52 -13.69 12.65
N ALA A 150 2.16 -13.39 11.55
CA ALA A 150 2.52 -12.02 11.15
C ALA A 150 1.87 -11.70 9.81
N CYS A 151 1.51 -10.43 9.62
CA CYS A 151 1.00 -9.90 8.37
C CYS A 151 2.01 -8.88 7.82
N LEU A 152 2.64 -9.19 6.70
CA LEU A 152 3.53 -8.27 6.00
C LEU A 152 2.74 -7.53 4.92
N PRO A 153 2.59 -6.20 4.99
CA PRO A 153 1.91 -5.44 3.95
C PRO A 153 2.58 -5.63 2.58
N LEU A 154 1.82 -6.08 1.58
CA LEU A 154 2.30 -6.24 0.20
C LEU A 154 1.85 -5.09 -0.69
N SER A 155 0.62 -4.65 -0.57
CA SER A 155 0.07 -3.58 -1.39
C SER A 155 -1.04 -2.85 -0.66
N TYR A 156 -1.28 -1.60 -1.04
CA TYR A 156 -2.42 -0.83 -0.56
C TYR A 156 -2.87 0.18 -1.61
N ARG A 157 -4.15 0.55 -1.56
CA ARG A 157 -4.73 1.62 -2.37
C ARG A 157 -5.64 2.51 -1.54
N PHE A 158 -5.61 3.80 -1.83
CA PHE A 158 -6.58 4.74 -1.25
C PHE A 158 -7.91 4.60 -1.98
N TYR A 159 -8.96 4.33 -1.21
CA TYR A 159 -10.32 4.33 -1.74
C TYR A 159 -10.89 5.74 -1.70
N HIS A 160 -11.41 6.18 -2.83
CA HIS A 160 -12.05 7.48 -2.97
C HIS A 160 -13.55 7.29 -3.20
N MET A 161 -14.37 7.91 -2.36
CA MET A 161 -15.82 7.87 -2.56
C MET A 161 -16.21 8.52 -3.89
N LYS A 162 -17.16 7.93 -4.59
CA LYS A 162 -17.67 8.42 -5.89
C LYS A 162 -18.04 9.91 -5.84
N LYS A 163 -18.79 10.32 -4.81
CA LYS A 163 -19.15 11.73 -4.57
C LYS A 163 -17.94 12.67 -4.41
N SER A 164 -16.82 12.17 -3.86
CA SER A 164 -15.59 12.97 -3.72
C SER A 164 -14.89 13.15 -5.06
N ILE A 165 -14.91 12.12 -5.92
CA ILE A 165 -14.33 12.21 -7.27
C ILE A 165 -15.17 13.15 -8.15
N GLU A 166 -16.49 13.07 -8.07
CA GLU A 166 -17.40 13.95 -8.81
C GLU A 166 -17.18 15.44 -8.46
N LYS A 167 -16.96 15.75 -7.18
CA LYS A 167 -16.60 17.12 -6.74
C LYS A 167 -15.25 17.61 -7.28
N MET A 168 -14.38 16.69 -7.67
CA MET A 168 -13.06 16.97 -8.25
C MET A 168 -13.06 16.89 -9.78
N ALA A 169 -14.22 16.67 -10.41
CA ALA A 169 -14.36 16.59 -11.87
C ALA A 169 -13.71 17.83 -12.54
N GLY A 170 -12.87 17.58 -13.52
CA GLY A 170 -12.06 18.63 -14.19
C GLY A 170 -10.73 18.96 -13.50
N LYS A 171 -10.51 18.60 -12.22
CA LYS A 171 -9.26 18.85 -11.50
C LYS A 171 -8.40 17.59 -11.31
N SER A 172 -8.97 16.41 -11.47
CA SER A 172 -8.27 15.14 -11.30
C SER A 172 -8.69 14.15 -12.40
N LYS A 173 -7.72 13.34 -12.86
CA LYS A 173 -7.93 12.25 -13.80
C LYS A 173 -8.29 10.92 -13.11
N ILE A 174 -8.59 10.94 -11.81
CA ILE A 174 -8.90 9.74 -11.04
C ILE A 174 -10.27 9.22 -11.46
N LYS A 175 -10.30 7.97 -11.89
CA LYS A 175 -11.54 7.23 -12.14
C LYS A 175 -12.01 6.57 -10.84
N PHE A 176 -13.32 6.43 -10.69
CA PHE A 176 -13.88 5.67 -9.58
C PHE A 176 -13.55 4.19 -9.75
N GLU A 177 -13.05 3.59 -8.69
CA GLU A 177 -12.86 2.14 -8.54
C GLU A 177 -13.51 1.72 -7.21
N SER A 178 -14.26 0.63 -7.22
CA SER A 178 -14.77 0.06 -5.97
C SER A 178 -13.62 -0.55 -5.16
N LYS A 179 -13.83 -0.75 -3.85
CA LYS A 179 -12.84 -1.46 -3.01
C LYS A 179 -12.58 -2.88 -3.52
N LEU A 180 -13.60 -3.53 -4.09
CA LEU A 180 -13.50 -4.88 -4.65
C LEU A 180 -12.66 -4.89 -5.93
N ASP A 181 -12.83 -3.90 -6.81
CA ASP A 181 -11.99 -3.76 -8.00
C ASP A 181 -10.54 -3.49 -7.62
N GLN A 182 -10.30 -2.62 -6.64
CA GLN A 182 -8.95 -2.33 -6.13
C GLN A 182 -8.30 -3.58 -5.54
N ALA A 183 -9.05 -4.35 -4.75
CA ALA A 183 -8.59 -5.61 -4.17
C ALA A 183 -8.25 -6.65 -5.25
N ALA A 184 -9.15 -6.84 -6.22
CA ALA A 184 -8.92 -7.78 -7.32
C ALA A 184 -7.68 -7.42 -8.14
N GLN A 185 -7.47 -6.14 -8.45
CA GLN A 185 -6.28 -5.69 -9.17
C GLN A 185 -4.99 -5.89 -8.36
N MET A 186 -5.00 -5.61 -7.05
CA MET A 186 -3.83 -5.82 -6.19
C MET A 186 -3.47 -7.30 -6.08
N ILE A 187 -4.47 -8.17 -5.81
CA ILE A 187 -4.26 -9.61 -5.70
C ILE A 187 -3.74 -10.19 -7.02
N THR A 188 -4.31 -9.76 -8.14
CA THR A 188 -3.84 -10.18 -9.46
C THR A 188 -2.38 -9.79 -9.72
N ALA A 189 -2.01 -8.54 -9.43
CA ALA A 189 -0.64 -8.06 -9.62
C ALA A 189 0.37 -8.85 -8.76
N ILE A 190 -0.02 -9.27 -7.55
CA ILE A 190 0.78 -10.14 -6.70
C ILE A 190 0.85 -11.55 -7.31
N ALA A 191 -0.28 -12.10 -7.78
CA ALA A 191 -0.36 -13.42 -8.41
C ALA A 191 0.50 -13.54 -9.66
N ASP A 192 0.64 -12.47 -10.43
CA ASP A 192 1.49 -12.42 -11.63
C ASP A 192 2.98 -12.60 -11.27
N VAL A 193 3.43 -12.13 -10.10
CA VAL A 193 4.81 -12.31 -9.63
C VAL A 193 5.03 -13.74 -9.10
N PHE A 194 4.00 -14.37 -8.55
CA PHE A 194 4.02 -15.74 -8.03
C PHE A 194 3.21 -16.68 -8.94
N SER A 195 3.56 -16.69 -10.23
CA SER A 195 2.74 -17.28 -11.30
C SER A 195 2.40 -18.77 -11.17
N ASN A 196 3.24 -19.55 -10.49
CA ASN A 196 3.08 -21.00 -10.33
C ASN A 196 2.62 -21.41 -8.93
N THR A 197 1.98 -20.51 -8.20
CA THR A 197 1.63 -20.74 -6.80
C THR A 197 0.13 -20.61 -6.59
N ASP A 198 -0.44 -21.53 -5.83
CA ASP A 198 -1.81 -21.41 -5.35
C ASP A 198 -1.92 -20.30 -4.30
N ILE A 199 -3.03 -19.60 -4.33
CA ILE A 199 -3.26 -18.43 -3.49
C ILE A 199 -4.51 -18.66 -2.66
N ILE A 200 -4.38 -18.44 -1.35
CA ILE A 200 -5.53 -18.39 -0.44
C ILE A 200 -5.66 -16.95 0.05
N VAL A 201 -6.82 -16.35 -0.21
CA VAL A 201 -7.17 -15.02 0.31
C VAL A 201 -8.09 -15.17 1.50
N VAL A 202 -7.69 -14.60 2.63
CA VAL A 202 -8.52 -14.53 3.83
C VAL A 202 -9.04 -13.11 3.98
N SER A 203 -10.34 -12.94 4.13
CA SER A 203 -10.97 -11.63 4.28
C SER A 203 -12.14 -11.65 5.26
N ASP A 204 -12.60 -10.49 5.66
CA ASP A 204 -13.85 -10.36 6.38
C ASP A 204 -15.07 -10.67 5.48
N SER A 205 -16.26 -10.67 6.08
CA SER A 205 -17.51 -10.98 5.37
C SER A 205 -17.87 -9.94 4.29
N TRP A 206 -17.39 -8.71 4.40
CA TRP A 206 -17.68 -7.64 3.44
C TRP A 206 -17.01 -7.89 2.08
N PHE A 207 -15.76 -8.39 2.10
CA PHE A 207 -15.05 -8.77 0.89
C PHE A 207 -15.44 -10.15 0.36
N GLY A 208 -16.13 -10.97 1.15
CA GLY A 208 -16.57 -12.32 0.78
C GLY A 208 -17.78 -12.34 -0.16
N ASN A 209 -17.71 -11.64 -1.29
CA ASN A 209 -18.80 -11.56 -2.25
C ASN A 209 -18.35 -11.72 -3.71
N ASN A 210 -19.34 -11.94 -4.60
CA ASN A 210 -19.10 -12.18 -6.02
C ASN A 210 -18.39 -11.02 -6.75
N GLY A 211 -18.52 -9.79 -6.26
CA GLY A 211 -17.83 -8.63 -6.84
C GLY A 211 -16.31 -8.73 -6.75
N LEU A 212 -15.78 -9.48 -5.77
CA LEU A 212 -14.35 -9.80 -5.67
C LEU A 212 -14.05 -11.17 -6.29
N TRP A 213 -14.85 -12.19 -5.97
CA TRP A 213 -14.60 -13.56 -6.38
C TRP A 213 -14.59 -13.74 -7.90
N LYS A 214 -15.61 -13.21 -8.58
CA LYS A 214 -15.79 -13.41 -10.02
C LYS A 214 -14.58 -12.95 -10.84
N PRO A 215 -14.09 -11.69 -10.73
CA PRO A 215 -12.94 -11.22 -11.51
C PRO A 215 -11.65 -11.97 -11.14
N LEU A 216 -11.48 -12.40 -9.90
CA LEU A 216 -10.31 -13.19 -9.50
C LEU A 216 -10.37 -14.61 -10.08
N ASN A 217 -11.52 -15.26 -10.02
CA ASN A 217 -11.70 -16.61 -10.58
C ASN A 217 -11.58 -16.62 -12.10
N GLU A 218 -12.12 -15.62 -12.79
CA GLU A 218 -11.98 -15.47 -14.24
C GLU A 218 -10.51 -15.35 -14.67
N LYS A 219 -9.68 -14.68 -13.86
CA LYS A 219 -8.27 -14.44 -14.20
C LYS A 219 -7.32 -15.51 -13.70
N LEU A 220 -7.54 -16.07 -12.53
CA LEU A 220 -6.62 -17.00 -11.85
C LEU A 220 -7.11 -18.45 -11.84
N GLY A 221 -8.40 -18.69 -12.14
CA GLY A 221 -8.99 -20.00 -12.22
C GLY A 221 -8.85 -20.80 -10.91
N GLN A 222 -8.39 -22.03 -11.02
CA GLN A 222 -8.23 -22.95 -9.88
C GLN A 222 -7.09 -22.56 -8.92
N ARG A 223 -6.26 -21.59 -9.28
CA ARG A 223 -5.15 -21.14 -8.43
C ARG A 223 -5.58 -20.26 -7.26
N ILE A 224 -6.81 -19.74 -7.27
CA ILE A 224 -7.32 -18.82 -6.26
C ILE A 224 -8.39 -19.48 -5.41
N HIS A 225 -8.23 -19.39 -4.08
CA HIS A 225 -9.21 -19.81 -3.11
C HIS A 225 -9.50 -18.66 -2.15
N MET A 226 -10.75 -18.50 -1.75
CA MET A 226 -11.14 -17.46 -0.80
C MET A 226 -11.74 -18.07 0.45
N ILE A 227 -11.30 -17.57 1.60
CA ILE A 227 -11.86 -17.88 2.91
C ILE A 227 -12.42 -16.58 3.48
N SER A 228 -13.73 -16.54 3.71
CA SER A 228 -14.40 -15.39 4.27
C SER A 228 -15.40 -15.83 5.33
N ARG A 229 -15.65 -14.96 6.29
CA ARG A 229 -16.70 -15.16 7.28
C ARG A 229 -18.08 -15.02 6.60
N LEU A 230 -18.97 -15.98 6.79
CA LEU A 230 -20.35 -15.86 6.31
C LEU A 230 -21.09 -14.76 7.07
N LEU A 231 -21.80 -13.91 6.33
CA LEU A 231 -22.82 -13.05 6.93
C LEU A 231 -24.00 -13.92 7.34
N GLN A 232 -24.30 -14.01 8.63
CA GLN A 232 -25.59 -14.52 9.06
C GLN A 232 -26.67 -13.56 8.56
N CYS A 233 -27.48 -14.01 7.60
CA CYS A 233 -28.74 -13.34 7.31
C CYS A 233 -29.59 -13.42 8.59
N LYS A 234 -29.86 -12.28 9.21
CA LYS A 234 -30.92 -12.19 10.21
C LYS A 234 -32.23 -12.44 9.44
N THR A 235 -32.77 -13.65 9.61
CA THR A 235 -34.17 -13.97 9.25
C THR A 235 -35.11 -13.10 10.08
#